data_7aa7a9c4bc7a8197cba05ebb4fa957e6
#
_entry.id   7aa7a9c4bc7a8197cba05ebb4fa957e6
#
_cell.length_a   1.000
_cell.length_b   1.000
_cell.length_c   1.000
_cell.angle_alpha   90.00
_cell.angle_beta   90.00
_cell.angle_gamma   90.00
#
_symmetry.space_group_name_H-M   'P 1'
#
loop_
_entity.id
_entity.type
_entity.pdbx_description
1 polymer ?
#
loop_
_entity_poly.entity_id
_entity_poly.type
_entity_poly.pdbx_seq_one_letter_code
_entity_poly.pdbx_strand_id
1 'polypeptide(L)'
;DGYKQLFFLIDLKTQRKFAIPLQRKAHNDHALNTILSTTGAHKLPYHCMLYSDGCGSMLPVRQLAHKMGIGHTYIPPHTQSLNDAEKVVDRVMASARVLMLRSNAPLDTFADCVIMVCHVDRYMATTATRGWLTPFELETGMKPSIHKLVPWFTPCTVPAPKDKLKQNGDILSN
;
A
#
# COMPACT_ATOMS: atom_id res chain seq x y z
N ASP A 1 -1.43 -17.99 2.33
CA ASP A 1 -0.26 -17.13 2.63
C ASP A 1 -0.17 -16.57 4.04
N GLY A 2 -1.15 -16.80 4.92
CA GLY A 2 -1.04 -16.55 6.35
C GLY A 2 -1.08 -15.09 6.79
N TYR A 3 -1.40 -14.15 5.92
CA TYR A 3 -1.61 -12.74 6.30
C TYR A 3 -2.90 -12.60 7.11
N LYS A 4 -2.80 -11.91 8.26
CA LYS A 4 -3.93 -11.74 9.19
C LYS A 4 -4.42 -10.31 9.28
N GLN A 5 -3.66 -9.35 8.74
CA GLN A 5 -3.98 -7.93 8.77
C GLN A 5 -3.26 -7.16 7.67
N LEU A 6 -3.70 -5.95 7.44
CA LEU A 6 -3.05 -4.97 6.56
C LEU A 6 -2.67 -3.75 7.40
N PHE A 7 -1.43 -3.29 7.24
CA PHE A 7 -1.00 -1.99 7.73
C PHE A 7 -1.23 -0.98 6.63
N PHE A 8 -2.03 0.05 6.93
CA PHE A 8 -2.29 1.15 6.02
C PHE A 8 -1.57 2.42 6.45
N LEU A 9 -1.03 3.15 5.49
CA LEU A 9 -0.48 4.48 5.68
C LEU A 9 -0.89 5.36 4.51
N ILE A 10 -1.25 6.61 4.80
CA ILE A 10 -1.64 7.60 3.80
C ILE A 10 -0.77 8.83 3.99
N ASP A 11 -0.13 9.27 2.92
CA ASP A 11 0.52 10.57 2.88
C ASP A 11 -0.54 11.65 2.62
N LEU A 12 -0.81 12.46 3.62
CA LEU A 12 -1.84 13.51 3.53
C LEU A 12 -1.51 14.59 2.50
N LYS A 13 -0.24 14.79 2.17
CA LYS A 13 0.17 15.80 1.19
C LYS A 13 -0.08 15.34 -0.24
N THR A 14 0.31 14.13 -0.58
CA THR A 14 0.19 13.57 -1.93
C THR A 14 -1.04 12.72 -2.12
N GLN A 15 -1.70 12.33 -1.02
CA GLN A 15 -2.79 11.34 -1.00
C GLN A 15 -2.36 9.94 -1.45
N ARG A 16 -1.05 9.67 -1.46
CA ARG A 16 -0.54 8.34 -1.73
C ARG A 16 -0.90 7.38 -0.61
N LYS A 17 -1.37 6.22 -1.00
CA LYS A 17 -1.79 5.14 -0.10
C LYS A 17 -0.79 4.00 -0.14
N PHE A 18 -0.53 3.42 1.02
CA PHE A 18 0.31 2.24 1.17
C PHE A 18 -0.47 1.19 1.95
N ALA A 19 -0.40 -0.05 1.50
CA ALA A 19 -0.92 -1.20 2.19
C ALA A 19 0.16 -2.27 2.25
N ILE A 20 0.49 -2.74 3.46
CA ILE A 20 1.48 -3.81 3.66
C ILE A 20 0.80 -4.95 4.43
N PRO A 21 0.76 -6.15 3.85
CA PRO A 21 0.20 -7.32 4.51
C PRO A 21 1.14 -7.80 5.61
N LEU A 22 0.58 -8.12 6.77
CA LEU A 22 1.31 -8.55 7.94
C LEU A 22 0.73 -9.85 8.51
N GLN A 23 1.60 -10.71 8.96
CA GLN A 23 1.20 -11.92 9.68
C GLN A 23 0.81 -11.66 11.14
N ARG A 24 1.40 -10.63 11.77
CA ARG A 24 1.17 -10.26 13.17
C ARG A 24 1.15 -8.74 13.35
N LYS A 25 0.30 -8.26 14.28
CA LYS A 25 0.24 -6.84 14.68
C LYS A 25 1.55 -6.29 15.23
N ALA A 26 2.38 -7.15 15.82
CA ALA A 26 3.69 -6.75 16.34
C ALA A 26 4.67 -6.26 15.27
N HIS A 27 4.39 -6.48 13.97
CA HIS A 27 5.27 -6.09 12.87
C HIS A 27 4.87 -4.76 12.21
N ASN A 28 4.06 -3.94 12.87
CA ASN A 28 3.64 -2.63 12.33
C ASN A 28 4.84 -1.68 12.14
N ASP A 29 5.85 -1.76 12.98
CA ASP A 29 7.11 -1.00 12.84
C ASP A 29 7.89 -1.40 11.60
N HIS A 30 7.95 -2.69 11.29
CA HIS A 30 8.57 -3.17 10.05
C HIS A 30 7.86 -2.64 8.82
N ALA A 31 6.52 -2.62 8.82
CA ALA A 31 5.73 -2.04 7.73
C ALA A 31 6.02 -0.54 7.55
N LEU A 32 6.03 0.22 8.65
CA LEU A 32 6.40 1.63 8.61
C LEU A 32 7.82 1.83 8.05
N ASN A 33 8.80 1.06 8.55
CA ASN A 33 10.18 1.14 8.08
C ASN A 33 10.29 0.86 6.59
N THR A 34 9.57 -0.13 6.07
CA THR A 34 9.54 -0.47 4.65
C THR A 34 9.02 0.71 3.81
N ILE A 35 7.93 1.35 4.25
CA ILE A 35 7.36 2.51 3.56
C ILE A 35 8.35 3.69 3.59
N LEU A 36 8.91 4.01 4.75
CA LEU A 36 9.84 5.13 4.90
C LEU A 36 11.12 4.93 4.09
N SER A 37 11.64 3.70 4.06
CA SER A 37 12.84 3.36 3.27
C SER A 37 12.58 3.47 1.77
N THR A 38 11.40 3.03 1.32
CA THR A 38 11.01 3.07 -0.10
C THR A 38 10.74 4.50 -0.59
N THR A 39 10.14 5.32 0.26
CA THR A 39 9.77 6.71 -0.11
C THR A 39 10.88 7.72 0.18
N GLY A 40 11.82 7.39 1.06
CA GLY A 40 12.82 8.33 1.55
C GLY A 40 12.22 9.43 2.44
N ALA A 41 10.98 9.29 2.89
CA ALA A 41 10.25 10.34 3.62
C ALA A 41 10.97 10.78 4.91
N HIS A 42 11.70 9.87 5.57
CA HIS A 42 12.50 10.18 6.76
C HIS A 42 13.73 11.04 6.49
N LYS A 43 14.11 11.23 5.23
CA LYS A 43 15.25 12.07 4.80
C LYS A 43 14.83 13.46 4.34
N LEU A 44 13.54 13.75 4.36
CA LEU A 44 13.04 15.06 3.95
C LEU A 44 13.49 16.15 4.96
N PRO A 45 13.80 17.36 4.47
CA PRO A 45 14.31 18.47 5.31
C PRO A 45 13.24 19.07 6.22
N TYR A 46 12.00 18.61 6.16
CA TYR A 46 10.89 19.10 6.99
C TYR A 46 10.50 18.06 8.03
N HIS A 47 9.95 18.54 9.14
CA HIS A 47 9.42 17.67 10.18
C HIS A 47 8.20 16.91 9.65
N CYS A 48 8.37 15.59 9.51
CA CYS A 48 7.26 14.71 9.25
C CYS A 48 6.50 14.46 10.56
N MET A 49 5.18 14.44 10.48
CA MET A 49 4.29 14.07 11.58
C MET A 49 3.52 12.82 11.21
N LEU A 50 3.55 11.84 12.09
CA LEU A 50 2.74 10.63 11.98
C LEU A 50 1.52 10.74 12.89
N TYR A 51 0.34 10.51 12.34
CA TYR A 51 -0.92 10.45 13.08
C TYR A 51 -1.38 9.00 13.14
N SER A 52 -1.75 8.54 14.32
CA SER A 52 -2.34 7.21 14.50
C SER A 52 -3.41 7.22 15.58
N ASP A 53 -4.22 6.17 15.60
CA ASP A 53 -5.08 5.89 16.74
C ASP A 53 -4.26 5.54 18.00
N GLY A 54 -4.91 5.56 19.15
CA GLY A 54 -4.31 5.23 20.45
C GLY A 54 -4.12 3.73 20.70
N CYS A 55 -4.23 2.88 19.68
CA CYS A 55 -4.13 1.43 19.86
C CYS A 55 -2.74 1.00 20.34
N GLY A 56 -2.67 0.11 21.34
CA GLY A 56 -1.40 -0.40 21.88
C GLY A 56 -0.53 -1.10 20.84
N SER A 57 -1.12 -1.63 19.76
CA SER A 57 -0.37 -2.22 18.63
C SER A 57 0.46 -1.21 17.85
N MET A 58 0.24 0.10 18.05
CA MET A 58 1.01 1.18 17.44
C MET A 58 2.23 1.62 18.27
N LEU A 59 2.46 1.03 19.43
CA LEU A 59 3.63 1.36 20.27
C LEU A 59 4.97 1.14 19.54
N PRO A 60 5.22 0.01 18.85
CA PRO A 60 6.46 -0.18 18.07
C PRO A 60 6.62 0.87 16.95
N VAL A 61 5.52 1.25 16.30
CA VAL A 61 5.49 2.30 15.27
C VAL A 61 5.93 3.64 15.84
N ARG A 62 5.40 4.01 17.01
CA ARG A 62 5.81 5.24 17.72
C ARG A 62 7.28 5.23 18.08
N GLN A 63 7.79 4.13 18.61
CA GLN A 63 9.21 4.00 18.98
C GLN A 63 10.12 4.16 17.74
N LEU A 64 9.73 3.56 16.61
CA LEU A 64 10.47 3.69 15.37
C LEU A 64 10.41 5.14 14.85
N ALA A 65 9.24 5.75 14.83
CA ALA A 65 9.06 7.15 14.39
C ALA A 65 9.96 8.09 15.20
N HIS A 66 9.98 7.94 16.52
CA HIS A 66 10.84 8.72 17.40
C HIS A 66 12.34 8.52 17.09
N LYS A 67 12.78 7.28 16.87
CA LYS A 67 14.18 6.97 16.49
C LYS A 67 14.58 7.63 15.16
N MET A 68 13.61 7.81 14.26
CA MET A 68 13.83 8.44 12.95
C MET A 68 13.62 9.96 12.95
N GLY A 69 13.37 10.58 14.11
CA GLY A 69 13.11 12.01 14.21
C GLY A 69 11.74 12.43 13.66
N ILE A 70 10.81 11.48 13.50
CA ILE A 70 9.46 11.73 13.03
C ILE A 70 8.57 12.02 14.24
N GLY A 71 7.89 13.17 14.25
CA GLY A 71 6.90 13.50 15.28
C GLY A 71 5.73 12.52 15.24
N HIS A 72 5.14 12.22 16.39
CA HIS A 72 3.97 11.34 16.48
C HIS A 72 2.88 11.97 17.33
N THR A 73 1.66 11.93 16.84
CA THR A 73 0.47 12.43 17.53
C THR A 73 -0.66 11.41 17.48
N TYR A 74 -1.36 11.25 18.59
CA TYR A 74 -2.55 10.42 18.66
C TYR A 74 -3.78 11.20 18.23
N ILE A 75 -4.62 10.54 17.42
CA ILE A 75 -5.97 11.01 17.15
C ILE A 75 -6.86 10.53 18.29
N PRO A 76 -7.53 11.43 19.03
CA PRO A 76 -8.42 11.04 20.10
C PRO A 76 -9.54 10.11 19.60
N PRO A 77 -9.96 9.11 20.39
CA PRO A 77 -11.12 8.30 20.04
C PRO A 77 -12.37 9.19 19.88
N HIS A 78 -13.27 8.77 19.02
CA HIS A 78 -14.52 9.49 18.69
C HIS A 78 -14.37 10.83 17.92
N THR A 79 -13.19 11.18 17.44
CA THR A 79 -12.99 12.31 16.50
C THR A 79 -13.05 11.83 15.05
N GLN A 80 -14.16 11.18 14.67
CA GLN A 80 -14.35 10.55 13.33
C GLN A 80 -14.19 11.53 12.17
N SER A 81 -14.44 12.81 12.38
CA SER A 81 -14.23 13.86 11.35
C SER A 81 -12.76 14.08 11.01
N LEU A 82 -11.83 13.73 11.91
CA LEU A 82 -10.39 13.83 11.70
C LEU A 82 -9.76 12.54 11.16
N ASN A 83 -10.54 11.46 11.07
CA ASN A 83 -10.03 10.17 10.63
C ASN A 83 -10.24 9.96 9.13
N ASP A 84 -9.65 10.83 8.31
CA ASP A 84 -9.66 10.66 6.86
C ASP A 84 -9.03 9.33 6.43
N ALA A 85 -8.13 8.78 7.24
CA ALA A 85 -7.52 7.48 6.99
C ALA A 85 -8.56 6.34 6.99
N GLU A 86 -9.53 6.33 7.91
CA GLU A 86 -10.55 5.31 7.98
C GLU A 86 -11.43 5.30 6.73
N LYS A 87 -11.90 6.47 6.29
CA LYS A 87 -12.69 6.61 5.06
C LYS A 87 -11.94 6.14 3.82
N VAL A 88 -10.63 6.40 3.77
CA VAL A 88 -9.78 5.96 2.66
C VAL A 88 -9.59 4.44 2.69
N VAL A 89 -9.37 3.85 3.87
CA VAL A 89 -9.29 2.40 4.05
C VAL A 89 -10.58 1.74 3.57
N ASP A 90 -11.73 2.22 4.00
CA ASP A 90 -13.04 1.69 3.59
C ASP A 90 -13.22 1.71 2.08
N ARG A 91 -12.84 2.82 1.42
CA ARG A 91 -12.91 2.95 -0.03
C ARG A 91 -11.98 1.95 -0.74
N VAL A 92 -10.74 1.82 -0.27
CA VAL A 92 -9.77 0.87 -0.84
C VAL A 92 -10.29 -0.57 -0.68
N MET A 93 -10.80 -0.91 0.49
CA MET A 93 -11.37 -2.23 0.78
C MET A 93 -12.61 -2.54 -0.07
N ALA A 94 -13.48 -1.55 -0.28
CA ALA A 94 -14.65 -1.68 -1.17
C ALA A 94 -14.20 -1.90 -2.61
N SER A 95 -13.24 -1.14 -3.12
CA SER A 95 -12.68 -1.30 -4.47
C SER A 95 -12.05 -2.67 -4.66
N ALA A 96 -11.27 -3.14 -3.68
CA ALA A 96 -10.66 -4.47 -3.73
C ALA A 96 -11.73 -5.59 -3.80
N ARG A 97 -12.79 -5.51 -2.99
CA ARG A 97 -13.90 -6.48 -3.06
C ARG A 97 -14.55 -6.52 -4.43
N VAL A 98 -14.80 -5.35 -5.05
CA VAL A 98 -15.38 -5.27 -6.40
C VAL A 98 -14.44 -5.91 -7.43
N LEU A 99 -13.14 -5.64 -7.37
CA LEU A 99 -12.17 -6.25 -8.27
C LEU A 99 -12.09 -7.76 -8.11
N MET A 100 -12.06 -8.26 -6.87
CA MET A 100 -12.07 -9.70 -6.59
C MET A 100 -13.30 -10.40 -7.18
N LEU A 101 -14.48 -9.81 -6.96
CA LEU A 101 -15.74 -10.36 -7.51
C LEU A 101 -15.75 -10.38 -9.04
N ARG A 102 -15.25 -9.31 -9.69
CA ARG A 102 -15.22 -9.20 -11.16
C ARG A 102 -14.22 -10.15 -11.81
N SER A 103 -13.09 -10.37 -11.16
CA SER A 103 -12.01 -11.21 -11.68
C SER A 103 -12.16 -12.69 -11.33
N ASN A 104 -13.10 -13.04 -10.45
CA ASN A 104 -13.24 -14.36 -9.86
C ASN A 104 -11.91 -14.88 -9.26
N ALA A 105 -11.12 -13.96 -8.69
CA ALA A 105 -9.83 -14.29 -8.11
C ALA A 105 -9.98 -15.05 -6.78
N PRO A 106 -9.07 -15.96 -6.44
CA PRO A 106 -9.09 -16.68 -5.18
C PRO A 106 -8.98 -15.75 -3.98
N LEU A 107 -9.69 -16.05 -2.88
CA LEU A 107 -9.74 -15.19 -1.69
C LEU A 107 -8.39 -14.97 -1.01
N ASP A 108 -7.47 -15.90 -1.14
CA ASP A 108 -6.10 -15.79 -0.63
C ASP A 108 -5.27 -14.70 -1.32
N THR A 109 -5.70 -14.24 -2.51
CA THR A 109 -5.07 -13.11 -3.23
C THR A 109 -5.65 -11.74 -2.81
N PHE A 110 -6.54 -11.68 -1.82
CA PHE A 110 -7.20 -10.42 -1.43
C PHE A 110 -6.21 -9.34 -0.98
N ALA A 111 -5.16 -9.71 -0.23
CA ALA A 111 -4.14 -8.76 0.22
C ALA A 111 -3.40 -8.13 -0.97
N ASP A 112 -3.06 -8.92 -1.99
CA ASP A 112 -2.40 -8.45 -3.20
C ASP A 112 -3.33 -7.54 -4.02
N CYS A 113 -4.63 -7.86 -4.05
CA CYS A 113 -5.64 -7.00 -4.68
C CYS A 113 -5.71 -5.63 -4.00
N VAL A 114 -5.66 -5.57 -2.67
CA VAL A 114 -5.63 -4.31 -1.92
C VAL A 114 -4.38 -3.49 -2.25
N ILE A 115 -3.22 -4.12 -2.33
CA ILE A 115 -1.96 -3.46 -2.74
C ILE A 115 -2.11 -2.90 -4.15
N MET A 116 -2.69 -3.68 -5.07
CA MET A 116 -2.92 -3.24 -6.44
C MET A 116 -3.85 -2.04 -6.51
N VAL A 117 -4.94 -2.01 -5.71
CA VAL A 117 -5.83 -0.84 -5.62
C VAL A 117 -5.05 0.40 -5.17
N CYS A 118 -4.23 0.30 -4.12
CA CYS A 118 -3.39 1.40 -3.66
C CYS A 118 -2.40 1.85 -4.74
N HIS A 119 -1.87 0.90 -5.51
CA HIS A 119 -0.96 1.20 -6.63
C HIS A 119 -1.69 1.94 -7.76
N VAL A 120 -2.86 1.48 -8.18
CA VAL A 120 -3.66 2.14 -9.22
C VAL A 120 -4.11 3.53 -8.78
N ASP A 121 -4.56 3.69 -7.54
CA ASP A 121 -4.97 4.97 -6.98
C ASP A 121 -3.86 6.03 -7.03
N ARG A 122 -2.60 5.62 -7.05
CA ARG A 122 -1.46 6.53 -7.21
C ARG A 122 -1.48 7.27 -8.56
N TYR A 123 -2.08 6.67 -9.58
CA TYR A 123 -2.18 7.20 -10.95
C TYR A 123 -3.55 7.82 -11.27
N MET A 124 -4.46 7.81 -10.30
CA MET A 124 -5.80 8.35 -10.48
C MET A 124 -5.90 9.74 -9.86
N ALA A 125 -6.45 10.68 -10.64
CA ALA A 125 -6.78 12.01 -10.12
C ALA A 125 -7.89 11.91 -9.07
N THR A 126 -7.76 12.72 -8.01
CA THR A 126 -8.74 12.72 -6.92
C THR A 126 -9.08 14.15 -6.50
N THR A 127 -10.32 14.35 -6.03
CA THR A 127 -10.77 15.62 -5.48
C THR A 127 -10.03 16.04 -4.21
N ALA A 128 -9.38 15.07 -3.52
CA ALA A 128 -8.59 15.33 -2.32
C ALA A 128 -7.25 16.03 -2.64
N THR A 129 -6.81 16.00 -3.91
CA THR A 129 -5.59 16.67 -4.35
C THR A 129 -5.92 18.02 -4.99
N ARG A 130 -5.12 19.04 -4.69
CA ARG A 130 -5.27 20.36 -5.34
C ARG A 130 -5.09 20.24 -6.85
N GLY A 131 -6.01 20.83 -7.60
CA GLY A 131 -5.93 20.91 -9.07
C GLY A 131 -6.16 19.57 -9.78
N TRP A 132 -6.77 18.58 -9.11
CA TRP A 132 -7.03 17.24 -9.70
C TRP A 132 -5.76 16.53 -10.16
N LEU A 133 -4.63 16.81 -9.53
CA LEU A 133 -3.38 16.12 -9.79
C LEU A 133 -3.43 14.70 -9.21
N THR A 134 -2.74 13.78 -9.86
CA THR A 134 -2.58 12.45 -9.31
C THR A 134 -1.56 12.45 -8.17
N PRO A 135 -1.60 11.50 -7.22
CA PRO A 135 -0.53 11.32 -6.23
C PRO A 135 0.85 11.19 -6.89
N PHE A 136 0.93 10.53 -8.04
CA PHE A 136 2.16 10.39 -8.80
C PHE A 136 2.72 11.74 -9.28
N GLU A 137 1.86 12.62 -9.82
CA GLU A 137 2.28 13.97 -10.25
C GLU A 137 2.76 14.82 -9.07
N LEU A 138 2.08 14.73 -7.92
CA LEU A 138 2.49 15.45 -6.71
C LEU A 138 3.84 14.97 -6.16
N GLU A 139 4.17 13.69 -6.33
CA GLU A 139 5.44 13.11 -5.87
C GLU A 139 6.59 13.42 -6.83
N THR A 140 6.35 13.35 -8.14
CA THR A 140 7.41 13.32 -9.16
C THR A 140 7.48 14.58 -10.01
N GLY A 141 6.41 15.39 -10.01
CA GLY A 141 6.25 16.51 -10.95
C GLY A 141 5.97 16.09 -12.40
N MET A 142 5.82 14.79 -12.66
CA MET A 142 5.62 14.23 -14.00
C MET A 142 4.22 13.65 -14.16
N LYS A 143 3.65 13.76 -15.36
CA LYS A 143 2.39 13.08 -15.67
C LYS A 143 2.58 11.57 -15.68
N PRO A 144 1.63 10.80 -15.10
CA PRO A 144 1.72 9.36 -15.08
C PRO A 144 1.51 8.76 -16.47
N SER A 145 2.26 7.70 -16.79
CA SER A 145 1.99 6.84 -17.93
C SER A 145 1.19 5.62 -17.47
N ILE A 146 -0.07 5.54 -17.87
CA ILE A 146 -0.96 4.45 -17.47
C ILE A 146 -0.89 3.23 -18.42
N HIS A 147 -0.13 3.31 -19.51
CA HIS A 147 -0.03 2.23 -20.50
C HIS A 147 0.51 0.91 -19.94
N LYS A 148 1.19 0.96 -18.80
CA LYS A 148 1.74 -0.22 -18.12
C LYS A 148 0.83 -0.79 -17.04
N LEU A 149 -0.32 -0.16 -16.79
CA LEU A 149 -1.30 -0.69 -15.84
C LEU A 149 -2.06 -1.83 -16.50
N VAL A 150 -1.96 -3.00 -15.88
CA VAL A 150 -2.66 -4.21 -16.32
C VAL A 150 -3.84 -4.44 -15.39
N PRO A 151 -5.01 -4.84 -15.90
CA PRO A 151 -6.15 -5.18 -15.04
C PRO A 151 -5.80 -6.25 -14.02
N TRP A 152 -6.42 -6.17 -12.85
CA TRP A 152 -6.23 -7.16 -11.79
C TRP A 152 -6.52 -8.58 -12.30
N PHE A 153 -5.69 -9.51 -11.90
CA PHE A 153 -5.81 -10.93 -12.21
C PHE A 153 -5.82 -11.27 -13.72
N THR A 154 -5.15 -10.44 -14.54
CA THR A 154 -4.93 -10.74 -15.95
C THR A 154 -3.95 -11.90 -16.09
N PRO A 155 -4.29 -12.94 -16.86
CA PRO A 155 -3.35 -14.02 -17.16
C PRO A 155 -2.08 -13.49 -17.80
N CYS A 156 -0.93 -13.93 -17.33
CA CYS A 156 0.37 -13.57 -17.89
C CYS A 156 1.23 -14.82 -18.10
N THR A 157 2.06 -14.80 -19.14
CA THR A 157 3.07 -15.82 -19.37
C THR A 157 4.40 -15.31 -18.86
N VAL A 158 4.99 -16.03 -17.91
CA VAL A 158 6.32 -15.72 -17.38
C VAL A 158 7.30 -16.73 -17.91
N PRO A 159 8.40 -16.32 -18.56
CA PRO A 159 9.45 -17.26 -19.00
C PRO A 159 9.98 -18.02 -17.78
N ALA A 160 10.03 -19.35 -17.88
CA ALA A 160 10.64 -20.16 -16.84
C ALA A 160 12.14 -19.85 -16.73
N PRO A 161 12.71 -19.77 -15.51
CA PRO A 161 14.14 -19.63 -15.33
C PRO A 161 14.88 -20.76 -16.07
N LYS A 162 15.97 -20.42 -16.76
CA LYS A 162 16.76 -21.37 -17.60
C LYS A 162 17.19 -22.62 -16.83
N ASP A 163 17.42 -22.50 -15.54
CA ASP A 163 17.83 -23.60 -14.65
C ASP A 163 16.71 -24.62 -14.41
N LYS A 164 15.44 -24.18 -14.43
CA LYS A 164 14.27 -25.07 -14.30
C LYS A 164 13.89 -25.76 -15.62
N LEU A 165 14.22 -25.15 -16.76
CA LEU A 165 13.99 -25.75 -18.07
C LEU A 165 14.88 -26.97 -18.32
N LYS A 166 16.07 -27.05 -17.70
CA LYS A 166 16.98 -28.21 -17.79
C LYS A 166 16.52 -29.41 -16.94
N GLN A 167 15.72 -29.19 -15.89
CA GLN A 167 15.22 -30.24 -15.03
C GLN A 167 13.94 -30.91 -15.55
N ASN A 168 13.21 -30.26 -16.44
CA ASN A 168 11.96 -30.79 -17.00
C ASN A 168 12.10 -31.19 -18.48
N GLY A 169 13.31 -31.51 -18.94
CA GLY A 169 13.61 -31.89 -20.32
C GLY A 169 12.92 -33.20 -20.80
N ASP A 170 12.21 -33.91 -19.93
CA ASP A 170 11.55 -35.17 -20.26
C ASP A 170 10.03 -35.08 -20.47
N ILE A 171 9.43 -33.89 -20.43
CA ILE A 171 7.96 -33.76 -20.50
C ILE A 171 7.43 -33.25 -21.86
N LEU A 172 8.30 -32.94 -22.81
CA LEU A 172 7.88 -32.47 -24.15
C LEU A 172 8.19 -33.42 -25.30
N SER A 173 8.35 -34.72 -25.01
CA SER A 173 8.40 -35.77 -26.04
C SER A 173 7.25 -36.75 -25.81
N ASN A 174 6.03 -36.32 -26.12
CA ASN A 174 4.91 -37.18 -26.56
C ASN A 174 3.87 -36.31 -27.24
#